data_6276cfe2eac802158cf4b7864fa881f2
#
_entry.id   6276cfe2eac802158cf4b7864fa881f2
#
_cell.length_a   1.000
_cell.length_b   1.000
_cell.length_c   1.000
_cell.angle_alpha   90.00
_cell.angle_beta   90.00
_cell.angle_gamma   90.00
#
_symmetry.space_group_name_H-M   'P 1'
#
loop_
_entity.id
_entity.type
_entity.pdbx_description
1 polymer ?
#
loop_
_entity_poly.entity_id
_entity_poly.type
_entity_poly.pdbx_seq_one_letter_code
_entity_poly.pdbx_strand_id
1 'polypeptide(L)'
;MNRIILVIFFCISTLSLMSQNISDALNYTNNNIDGSARYSAMGGAFGALGGEISSISLNPAGSAIFNNSYFSLSFASDKKTNDVSLLNTYNTQDKSNLTMNQIGGVFVFNNIGAAKKWKKIVVGLSYDQTNNNFNEFFVRDFTNSNSIDSFFLANAQGLRLDQISAFENESVTDAYVDIGNTFGYPHQQAFLGYESFILEPDSFEDDNTSYTSNVAPGTFNQTYYSISRGYNGKFT
;
A
#
# COMPACT_ATOMS: atom_id res chain seq x y z
N MET A 1 -20.62 -25.71 -27.16
CA MET A 1 -20.07 -24.39 -26.97
C MET A 1 -19.89 -24.04 -25.48
N ASN A 2 -20.90 -24.19 -24.64
CA ASN A 2 -20.83 -23.84 -23.21
C ASN A 2 -19.79 -24.60 -22.39
N ARG A 3 -19.52 -25.89 -22.71
CA ARG A 3 -18.49 -26.67 -21.98
C ARG A 3 -17.06 -26.22 -22.28
N ILE A 4 -16.79 -25.77 -23.48
CA ILE A 4 -15.46 -25.24 -23.89
C ILE A 4 -15.19 -23.90 -23.21
N ILE A 5 -16.18 -23.03 -23.12
CA ILE A 5 -16.10 -21.77 -22.43
C ILE A 5 -15.80 -21.96 -20.93
N LEU A 6 -16.42 -22.97 -20.32
CA LEU A 6 -16.21 -23.32 -18.90
C LEU A 6 -14.79 -23.84 -18.65
N VAL A 7 -14.24 -24.63 -19.55
CA VAL A 7 -12.84 -25.11 -19.47
C VAL A 7 -11.85 -23.99 -19.66
N ILE A 8 -12.09 -23.07 -20.62
CA ILE A 8 -11.24 -21.91 -20.84
C ILE A 8 -11.26 -20.98 -19.60
N PHE A 9 -12.43 -20.74 -19.02
CA PHE A 9 -12.56 -19.94 -17.80
C PHE A 9 -11.81 -20.58 -16.62
N PHE A 10 -11.86 -21.90 -16.47
CA PHE A 10 -11.15 -22.62 -15.42
C PHE A 10 -9.62 -22.60 -15.64
N CYS A 11 -9.14 -22.70 -16.88
CA CYS A 11 -7.71 -22.59 -17.19
C CYS A 11 -7.13 -21.18 -16.95
N ILE A 12 -7.92 -20.12 -17.15
CA ILE A 12 -7.49 -18.75 -16.88
C ILE A 12 -7.35 -18.48 -15.37
N SER A 13 -8.14 -19.17 -14.54
CA SER A 13 -8.10 -19.02 -13.08
C SER A 13 -6.88 -19.67 -12.40
N THR A 14 -6.10 -20.48 -13.13
CA THR A 14 -4.89 -21.15 -12.60
C THR A 14 -3.59 -20.37 -12.81
N LEU A 15 -3.65 -19.18 -13.39
CA LEU A 15 -2.47 -18.30 -13.49
C LEU A 15 -2.07 -17.83 -12.11
N SER A 16 -0.93 -18.34 -11.62
CA SER A 16 -0.34 -17.91 -10.35
C SER A 16 0.12 -16.45 -10.45
N LEU A 17 -0.65 -15.52 -9.88
CA LEU A 17 -0.25 -14.13 -9.77
C LEU A 17 0.75 -13.99 -8.61
N MET A 18 2.04 -14.06 -8.91
CA MET A 18 3.14 -13.88 -7.96
C MET A 18 3.45 -12.37 -7.75
N SER A 19 2.42 -11.55 -7.57
CA SER A 19 2.58 -10.10 -7.44
C SER A 19 2.39 -9.56 -6.02
N GLN A 20 2.30 -10.43 -5.00
CA GLN A 20 2.02 -9.98 -3.64
C GLN A 20 3.29 -9.94 -2.80
N ASN A 21 3.62 -8.74 -2.31
CA ASN A 21 4.68 -8.56 -1.32
C ASN A 21 4.10 -8.73 0.10
N ILE A 22 4.93 -9.19 1.05
CA ILE A 22 4.54 -9.32 2.47
C ILE A 22 4.06 -7.98 3.05
N SER A 23 4.65 -6.86 2.64
CA SER A 23 4.22 -5.51 3.03
C SER A 23 2.79 -5.19 2.58
N ASP A 24 2.39 -5.64 1.40
CA ASP A 24 1.03 -5.43 0.89
C ASP A 24 0.04 -6.27 1.68
N ALA A 25 0.38 -7.52 1.97
CA ALA A 25 -0.45 -8.40 2.79
C ALA A 25 -0.67 -7.80 4.20
N LEU A 26 0.36 -7.23 4.82
CA LEU A 26 0.25 -6.56 6.11
C LEU A 26 -0.67 -5.33 6.07
N ASN A 27 -0.61 -4.54 5.00
CA ASN A 27 -1.50 -3.39 4.82
C ASN A 27 -2.98 -3.79 4.72
N TYR A 28 -3.29 -4.95 4.12
CA TYR A 28 -4.65 -5.46 4.03
C TYR A 28 -5.15 -6.15 5.30
N THR A 29 -4.26 -6.64 6.15
CA THR A 29 -4.64 -7.30 7.42
C THR A 29 -4.88 -6.32 8.56
N ASN A 30 -4.37 -5.09 8.48
CA ASN A 30 -4.61 -4.04 9.45
C ASN A 30 -6.04 -3.48 9.28
N ASN A 31 -6.96 -4.01 10.06
CA ASN A 31 -8.32 -3.46 10.15
C ASN A 31 -8.40 -2.51 11.34
N ASN A 32 -8.57 -1.24 11.07
CA ASN A 32 -8.93 -0.26 12.10
C ASN A 32 -10.42 -0.42 12.46
N ILE A 33 -10.74 -0.06 13.71
CA ILE A 33 -12.14 0.01 14.15
C ILE A 33 -12.72 1.35 13.70
N ASP A 34 -12.92 1.45 12.39
CA ASP A 34 -13.52 2.62 11.75
C ASP A 34 -15.00 2.36 11.43
N GLY A 35 -15.78 3.42 11.30
CA GLY A 35 -17.20 3.35 11.06
C GLY A 35 -17.92 4.60 11.53
N SER A 36 -19.13 4.47 12.06
CA SER A 36 -19.81 5.59 12.70
C SER A 36 -19.08 6.04 13.97
N ALA A 37 -19.25 7.31 14.36
CA ALA A 37 -18.64 7.85 15.57
C ALA A 37 -19.01 7.02 16.82
N ARG A 38 -20.26 6.55 16.88
CA ARG A 38 -20.74 5.69 17.96
C ARG A 38 -20.05 4.32 17.96
N TYR A 39 -19.89 3.71 16.78
CA TYR A 39 -19.23 2.43 16.61
C TYR A 39 -17.76 2.50 17.06
N SER A 40 -17.05 3.52 16.60
CA SER A 40 -15.64 3.73 16.95
C SER A 40 -15.44 4.05 18.43
N ALA A 41 -16.34 4.89 19.02
CA ALA A 41 -16.27 5.23 20.44
C ALA A 41 -16.48 4.02 21.38
N MET A 42 -17.20 3.00 20.91
CA MET A 42 -17.42 1.76 21.66
C MET A 42 -16.42 0.65 21.27
N GLY A 43 -15.34 0.99 20.55
CA GLY A 43 -14.34 0.01 20.14
C GLY A 43 -14.89 -1.12 19.25
N GLY A 44 -15.96 -0.86 18.49
CA GLY A 44 -16.59 -1.86 17.63
C GLY A 44 -17.45 -2.90 18.37
N ALA A 45 -17.73 -2.75 19.66
CA ALA A 45 -18.41 -3.74 20.51
C ALA A 45 -19.92 -3.84 20.25
N PHE A 46 -20.34 -3.99 18.99
CA PHE A 46 -21.73 -4.08 18.56
C PHE A 46 -22.17 -5.44 18.04
N GLY A 47 -21.28 -6.44 18.01
CA GLY A 47 -21.59 -7.75 17.46
C GLY A 47 -22.81 -8.44 18.09
N ALA A 48 -22.97 -8.30 19.42
CA ALA A 48 -24.13 -8.82 20.15
C ALA A 48 -25.25 -7.77 20.32
N LEU A 49 -24.89 -6.49 20.37
CA LEU A 49 -25.82 -5.42 20.68
C LEU A 49 -26.73 -5.08 19.48
N GLY A 50 -26.17 -5.05 18.27
CA GLY A 50 -26.87 -4.61 17.06
C GLY A 50 -27.33 -3.16 17.09
N GLY A 51 -28.19 -2.76 16.14
CA GLY A 51 -28.75 -1.40 16.10
C GLY A 51 -27.74 -0.31 15.71
N GLU A 52 -26.67 -0.70 14.99
CA GLU A 52 -25.64 0.18 14.47
C GLU A 52 -25.30 -0.24 13.03
N ILE A 53 -25.23 0.73 12.10
CA ILE A 53 -25.06 0.43 10.67
C ILE A 53 -23.69 -0.22 10.43
N SER A 54 -22.60 0.30 11.00
CA SER A 54 -21.26 -0.26 10.84
C SER A 54 -21.12 -1.68 11.40
N SER A 55 -22.04 -2.10 12.30
CA SER A 55 -22.03 -3.45 12.85
C SER A 55 -22.70 -4.50 11.96
N ILE A 56 -23.38 -4.10 10.90
CA ILE A 56 -24.05 -5.04 9.96
C ILE A 56 -23.05 -5.99 9.35
N SER A 57 -21.84 -5.53 9.13
CA SER A 57 -20.74 -6.35 8.59
C SER A 57 -20.23 -7.43 9.55
N LEU A 58 -20.42 -7.26 10.86
CA LEU A 58 -20.06 -8.24 11.90
C LEU A 58 -21.22 -9.18 12.20
N ASN A 59 -22.42 -8.63 12.33
CA ASN A 59 -23.62 -9.39 12.62
C ASN A 59 -24.83 -8.79 11.87
N PRO A 60 -25.14 -9.29 10.68
CA PRO A 60 -26.30 -8.82 9.90
C PRO A 60 -27.62 -8.94 10.65
N ALA A 61 -27.77 -9.92 11.56
CA ALA A 61 -28.97 -10.10 12.35
C ALA A 61 -29.20 -8.94 13.33
N GLY A 62 -28.16 -8.20 13.70
CA GLY A 62 -28.27 -6.99 14.52
C GLY A 62 -29.07 -5.87 13.86
N SER A 63 -29.26 -5.91 12.53
CA SER A 63 -30.13 -4.97 11.81
C SER A 63 -31.61 -5.15 12.16
N ALA A 64 -32.02 -6.31 12.66
CA ALA A 64 -33.39 -6.57 13.09
C ALA A 64 -33.85 -5.71 14.29
N ILE A 65 -32.95 -5.08 15.01
CA ILE A 65 -33.28 -4.17 16.14
C ILE A 65 -33.87 -2.86 15.64
N PHE A 66 -33.55 -2.40 14.44
CA PHE A 66 -34.11 -1.17 13.89
C PHE A 66 -35.65 -1.28 13.75
N ASN A 67 -36.36 -0.33 14.31
CA ASN A 67 -37.82 -0.24 14.21
C ASN A 67 -38.27 0.68 13.07
N ASN A 68 -37.44 1.62 12.68
CA ASN A 68 -37.67 2.56 11.59
C ASN A 68 -36.51 2.53 10.61
N SER A 69 -36.79 2.92 9.37
CA SER A 69 -35.71 3.13 8.39
C SER A 69 -34.78 4.24 8.89
N TYR A 70 -33.49 4.04 8.71
CA TYR A 70 -32.46 4.92 9.25
C TYR A 70 -31.34 5.08 8.22
N PHE A 71 -30.80 6.29 8.16
CA PHE A 71 -29.65 6.62 7.32
C PHE A 71 -28.56 7.25 8.19
N SER A 72 -27.31 6.93 7.92
CA SER A 72 -26.16 7.47 8.62
C SER A 72 -25.06 7.84 7.64
N LEU A 73 -24.38 8.95 7.93
CA LEU A 73 -23.20 9.43 7.24
C LEU A 73 -22.21 9.95 8.29
N SER A 74 -20.98 9.48 8.26
CA SER A 74 -19.95 9.87 9.22
C SER A 74 -18.66 10.30 8.53
N PHE A 75 -18.11 11.39 9.03
CA PHE A 75 -16.79 11.89 8.66
C PHE A 75 -15.87 11.84 9.87
N ALA A 76 -14.59 11.60 9.61
CA ALA A 76 -13.53 11.72 10.61
C ALA A 76 -12.42 12.61 10.13
N SER A 77 -11.76 13.26 11.07
CA SER A 77 -10.52 13.98 10.83
C SER A 77 -9.38 13.21 11.51
N ASP A 78 -8.51 12.64 10.71
CA ASP A 78 -7.33 11.91 11.19
C ASP A 78 -6.14 12.86 11.21
N LYS A 79 -5.44 12.92 12.34
CA LYS A 79 -4.17 13.60 12.47
C LYS A 79 -3.06 12.56 12.55
N LYS A 80 -2.10 12.62 11.63
CA LYS A 80 -0.89 11.80 11.67
C LYS A 80 0.31 12.67 11.99
N THR A 81 1.08 12.24 12.98
CA THR A 81 2.37 12.83 13.33
C THR A 81 3.46 11.90 12.80
N ASN A 82 4.34 12.43 11.98
CA ASN A 82 5.49 11.70 11.43
C ASN A 82 6.75 12.25 12.05
N ASP A 83 7.48 11.41 12.75
CA ASP A 83 8.82 11.65 13.25
C ASP A 83 9.81 11.02 12.29
N VAL A 84 10.52 11.82 11.53
CA VAL A 84 11.41 11.35 10.46
C VAL A 84 12.83 11.77 10.75
N SER A 85 13.75 10.83 10.69
CA SER A 85 15.18 11.12 10.73
C SER A 85 15.83 10.75 9.39
N LEU A 86 16.66 11.64 8.90
CA LEU A 86 17.52 11.43 7.75
C LEU A 86 18.92 11.83 8.15
N LEU A 87 19.82 10.83 8.24
CA LEU A 87 21.22 11.03 8.62
C LEU A 87 21.34 11.80 9.95
N ASN A 88 21.68 13.10 9.91
CA ASN A 88 21.85 13.92 11.10
C ASN A 88 20.67 14.86 11.41
N THR A 89 19.64 14.85 10.56
CA THR A 89 18.47 15.72 10.71
C THR A 89 17.27 14.94 11.19
N TYR A 90 16.59 15.51 12.18
CA TYR A 90 15.30 15.01 12.70
C TYR A 90 14.22 16.06 12.42
N ASN A 91 13.07 15.60 11.93
CA ASN A 91 11.95 16.46 11.63
C ASN A 91 10.64 15.81 12.07
N THR A 92 9.79 16.58 12.74
CA THR A 92 8.43 16.17 13.13
C THR A 92 7.43 16.96 12.30
N GLN A 93 6.49 16.24 11.69
CA GLN A 93 5.43 16.84 10.86
C GLN A 93 4.06 16.30 11.21
N ASP A 94 3.12 17.22 11.35
CA ASP A 94 1.71 16.92 11.54
C ASP A 94 0.95 17.11 10.23
N LYS A 95 0.15 16.11 9.85
CA LYS A 95 -0.78 16.21 8.72
C LYS A 95 -2.16 15.74 9.16
N SER A 96 -3.17 16.55 8.82
CA SER A 96 -4.57 16.19 9.05
C SER A 96 -5.28 15.93 7.73
N ASN A 97 -6.12 14.93 7.72
CA ASN A 97 -6.95 14.57 6.57
C ASN A 97 -8.40 14.34 7.01
N LEU A 98 -9.34 14.89 6.25
CA LEU A 98 -10.78 14.65 6.45
C LEU A 98 -11.21 13.52 5.51
N THR A 99 -11.82 12.48 6.08
CA THR A 99 -12.29 11.31 5.35
C THR A 99 -13.73 11.00 5.67
N MET A 100 -14.41 10.35 4.72
CA MET A 100 -15.73 9.77 4.94
C MET A 100 -15.55 8.35 5.49
N ASN A 101 -15.83 8.18 6.79
CA ASN A 101 -15.61 6.88 7.44
C ASN A 101 -16.75 5.91 7.20
N GLN A 102 -17.98 6.39 7.07
CA GLN A 102 -19.14 5.52 6.94
C GLN A 102 -20.27 6.24 6.19
N ILE A 103 -20.93 5.49 5.33
CA ILE A 103 -22.24 5.84 4.78
C ILE A 103 -23.09 4.58 4.73
N GLY A 104 -24.35 4.66 5.12
CA GLY A 104 -25.24 3.51 5.05
C GLY A 104 -26.67 3.81 5.40
N GLY A 105 -27.53 2.85 5.10
CA GLY A 105 -28.95 2.93 5.40
C GLY A 105 -29.53 1.57 5.74
N VAL A 106 -30.55 1.60 6.57
CA VAL A 106 -31.36 0.45 6.92
C VAL A 106 -32.80 0.75 6.54
N PHE A 107 -33.41 -0.12 5.77
CA PHE A 107 -34.79 -0.03 5.32
C PHE A 107 -35.63 -1.07 6.08
N VAL A 108 -36.65 -0.61 6.80
CA VAL A 108 -37.52 -1.46 7.62
C VAL A 108 -38.89 -1.56 6.97
N PHE A 109 -39.30 -2.77 6.65
CA PHE A 109 -40.58 -3.11 6.07
C PHE A 109 -41.41 -3.87 7.11
N ASN A 110 -42.40 -3.21 7.69
CA ASN A 110 -43.28 -3.83 8.66
C ASN A 110 -44.47 -4.48 7.95
N ASN A 111 -44.81 -5.70 8.36
CA ASN A 111 -45.97 -6.40 7.86
C ASN A 111 -47.10 -6.29 8.87
N ILE A 112 -48.17 -5.53 8.54
CA ILE A 112 -49.28 -5.19 9.44
C ILE A 112 -50.39 -6.27 9.42
N GLY A 113 -50.21 -7.40 8.69
CA GLY A 113 -51.23 -8.45 8.57
C GLY A 113 -51.15 -9.48 9.69
N ALA A 114 -52.29 -9.69 10.42
CA ALA A 114 -52.37 -10.59 11.59
C ALA A 114 -52.08 -12.10 11.29
N ALA A 115 -52.11 -12.52 10.03
CA ALA A 115 -52.04 -13.95 9.64
C ALA A 115 -50.68 -14.42 9.09
N LYS A 116 -49.65 -13.57 9.06
CA LYS A 116 -48.37 -13.90 8.41
C LYS A 116 -47.26 -14.25 9.39
N LYS A 117 -46.46 -15.27 9.06
CA LYS A 117 -45.30 -15.72 9.86
C LYS A 117 -44.23 -14.65 10.02
N TRP A 118 -44.07 -13.74 9.05
CA TRP A 118 -43.08 -12.67 9.06
C TRP A 118 -43.70 -11.36 9.51
N LYS A 119 -43.15 -10.75 10.56
CA LYS A 119 -43.61 -9.49 11.09
C LYS A 119 -42.86 -8.28 10.58
N LYS A 120 -41.56 -8.48 10.27
CA LYS A 120 -40.66 -7.41 9.84
C LYS A 120 -39.58 -7.98 8.93
N ILE A 121 -39.23 -7.27 7.86
CA ILE A 121 -38.06 -7.50 7.02
C ILE A 121 -37.21 -6.23 7.13
N VAL A 122 -35.91 -6.42 7.29
CA VAL A 122 -34.95 -5.33 7.37
C VAL A 122 -33.87 -5.59 6.33
N VAL A 123 -33.59 -4.58 5.51
CA VAL A 123 -32.51 -4.59 4.53
C VAL A 123 -31.54 -3.47 4.88
N GLY A 124 -30.30 -3.81 5.10
CA GLY A 124 -29.23 -2.85 5.38
C GLY A 124 -28.21 -2.82 4.25
N LEU A 125 -27.70 -1.64 3.96
CA LEU A 125 -26.56 -1.42 3.07
C LEU A 125 -25.61 -0.47 3.77
N SER A 126 -24.32 -0.81 3.82
CA SER A 126 -23.31 0.08 4.36
C SER A 126 -22.01 0.05 3.55
N TYR A 127 -21.33 1.16 3.58
CA TYR A 127 -19.93 1.29 3.27
C TYR A 127 -19.22 1.80 4.51
N ASP A 128 -18.23 1.08 4.95
CA ASP A 128 -17.37 1.45 6.07
C ASP A 128 -15.91 1.48 5.59
N GLN A 129 -15.22 2.59 5.83
CA GLN A 129 -13.78 2.68 5.58
C GLN A 129 -13.05 1.82 6.61
N THR A 130 -12.12 0.98 6.16
CA THR A 130 -11.38 0.05 7.03
C THR A 130 -9.93 0.49 7.26
N ASN A 131 -9.38 1.31 6.36
CA ASN A 131 -8.05 1.87 6.52
C ASN A 131 -7.88 3.16 5.72
N ASN A 132 -7.12 4.11 6.28
CA ASN A 132 -6.72 5.34 5.63
C ASN A 132 -5.21 5.38 5.50
N ASN A 133 -4.72 5.20 4.26
CA ASN A 133 -3.29 5.18 3.92
C ASN A 133 -2.73 6.57 3.61
N PHE A 134 -3.52 7.65 3.84
CA PHE A 134 -3.00 8.99 3.66
C PHE A 134 -1.85 9.24 4.62
N ASN A 135 -0.68 9.54 4.05
CA ASN A 135 0.50 9.94 4.79
C ASN A 135 1.37 10.83 3.92
N GLU A 136 1.93 11.88 4.50
CA GLU A 136 2.79 12.82 3.81
C GLU A 136 3.82 13.34 4.78
N PHE A 137 5.09 13.21 4.40
CA PHE A 137 6.19 13.77 5.17
C PHE A 137 7.37 14.12 4.27
N PHE A 138 8.20 15.03 4.73
CA PHE A 138 9.50 15.31 4.11
C PHE A 138 10.56 15.51 5.18
N VAL A 139 11.79 15.26 4.81
CA VAL A 139 12.97 15.57 5.62
C VAL A 139 14.07 16.05 4.69
N ARG A 140 14.85 16.99 5.16
CA ARG A 140 15.97 17.58 4.40
C ARG A 140 17.21 17.65 5.29
N ASP A 141 18.31 17.12 4.79
CA ASP A 141 19.63 17.24 5.39
C ASP A 141 20.53 18.12 4.53
N PHE A 142 21.18 19.10 5.15
CA PHE A 142 22.02 20.10 4.48
C PHE A 142 23.52 19.89 4.69
N THR A 143 23.92 19.01 5.57
CA THR A 143 25.30 18.92 6.06
C THR A 143 25.94 17.56 5.84
N ASN A 144 25.37 16.77 4.95
CA ASN A 144 25.80 15.41 4.76
C ASN A 144 26.87 15.29 3.67
N SER A 145 27.91 14.52 3.94
CA SER A 145 28.94 14.14 2.96
C SER A 145 28.58 12.91 2.12
N ASN A 146 27.46 12.22 2.44
CA ASN A 146 27.01 11.07 1.68
C ASN A 146 26.11 11.50 0.53
N SER A 147 26.28 10.88 -0.62
CA SER A 147 25.49 11.08 -1.83
C SER A 147 24.83 9.76 -2.24
N ILE A 148 23.97 9.80 -3.26
CA ILE A 148 23.32 8.62 -3.84
C ILE A 148 24.33 7.62 -4.43
N ASP A 149 25.53 8.07 -4.77
CA ASP A 149 26.62 7.24 -5.24
C ASP A 149 26.97 6.09 -4.29
N SER A 150 26.92 6.36 -2.97
CA SER A 150 27.21 5.34 -1.96
C SER A 150 26.20 4.18 -1.99
N PHE A 151 24.96 4.44 -2.40
CA PHE A 151 23.96 3.40 -2.61
C PHE A 151 24.33 2.51 -3.80
N PHE A 152 24.68 3.10 -4.93
CA PHE A 152 25.09 2.35 -6.12
C PHE A 152 26.40 1.59 -5.88
N LEU A 153 27.36 2.24 -5.24
CA LEU A 153 28.64 1.64 -4.89
C LEU A 153 28.48 0.41 -3.97
N ALA A 154 27.63 0.50 -2.95
CA ALA A 154 27.34 -0.60 -2.06
C ALA A 154 26.68 -1.81 -2.76
N ASN A 155 25.91 -1.55 -3.82
CA ASN A 155 25.33 -2.62 -4.62
C ASN A 155 26.33 -3.21 -5.64
N ALA A 156 27.31 -2.45 -6.10
CA ALA A 156 28.26 -2.88 -7.13
C ALA A 156 29.47 -3.62 -6.58
N GLN A 157 29.94 -3.28 -5.38
CA GLN A 157 31.14 -3.90 -4.81
C GLN A 157 31.00 -5.43 -4.71
N GLY A 158 31.96 -6.13 -5.30
CA GLY A 158 31.99 -7.59 -5.34
C GLY A 158 31.25 -8.22 -6.51
N LEU A 159 30.50 -7.45 -7.31
CA LEU A 159 29.84 -7.94 -8.51
C LEU A 159 30.79 -7.82 -9.72
N ARG A 160 30.75 -8.78 -10.62
CA ARG A 160 31.56 -8.78 -11.82
C ARG A 160 31.03 -7.75 -12.83
N LEU A 161 31.96 -7.11 -13.58
CA LEU A 161 31.61 -6.08 -14.57
C LEU A 161 30.72 -6.65 -15.69
N ASP A 162 30.99 -7.87 -16.15
CA ASP A 162 30.18 -8.54 -17.18
C ASP A 162 28.74 -8.85 -16.73
N GLN A 163 28.45 -8.82 -15.43
CA GLN A 163 27.11 -9.04 -14.88
C GLN A 163 26.32 -7.74 -14.63
N ILE A 164 26.98 -6.60 -14.71
CA ILE A 164 26.39 -5.28 -14.46
C ILE A 164 26.64 -4.30 -15.62
N SER A 165 26.90 -4.82 -16.81
CA SER A 165 27.07 -4.05 -18.05
C SER A 165 26.17 -4.62 -19.15
N ALA A 166 25.78 -3.76 -20.11
CA ALA A 166 25.05 -4.21 -21.29
C ALA A 166 25.98 -4.96 -22.27
N PHE A 167 25.42 -5.96 -22.97
CA PHE A 167 26.13 -6.61 -24.06
C PHE A 167 26.26 -5.68 -25.28
N GLU A 168 27.21 -5.98 -26.15
CA GLU A 168 27.36 -5.24 -27.39
C GLU A 168 26.09 -5.29 -28.24
N ASN A 169 25.59 -4.12 -28.63
CA ASN A 169 24.31 -3.91 -29.34
C ASN A 169 23.04 -4.20 -28.55
N GLU A 170 23.12 -4.40 -27.25
CA GLU A 170 21.95 -4.48 -26.36
C GLU A 170 21.48 -3.09 -25.96
N SER A 171 20.15 -2.89 -25.87
CA SER A 171 19.63 -1.63 -25.33
C SER A 171 19.75 -1.59 -23.81
N VAL A 172 19.99 -0.40 -23.24
CA VAL A 172 20.02 -0.20 -21.77
C VAL A 172 18.77 -0.72 -21.08
N THR A 173 17.61 -0.59 -21.74
CA THR A 173 16.34 -1.07 -21.18
C THR A 173 16.27 -2.59 -21.14
N ASP A 174 16.72 -3.25 -22.20
CA ASP A 174 16.70 -4.72 -22.26
C ASP A 174 17.71 -5.29 -21.26
N ALA A 175 18.94 -4.76 -21.23
CA ALA A 175 19.98 -5.13 -20.27
C ALA A 175 19.47 -5.00 -18.81
N TYR A 176 18.80 -3.89 -18.49
CA TYR A 176 18.23 -3.68 -17.15
C TYR A 176 17.24 -4.77 -16.77
N VAL A 177 16.35 -5.15 -17.70
CA VAL A 177 15.35 -6.20 -17.47
C VAL A 177 16.01 -7.58 -17.35
N ASP A 178 16.95 -7.91 -18.24
CA ASP A 178 17.61 -9.22 -18.28
C ASP A 178 18.54 -9.43 -17.08
N ILE A 179 19.28 -8.42 -16.67
CA ILE A 179 20.07 -8.42 -15.43
C ILE A 179 19.19 -8.64 -14.23
N GLY A 180 18.04 -7.95 -14.14
CA GLY A 180 17.10 -8.10 -13.04
C GLY A 180 16.50 -9.50 -12.94
N ASN A 181 16.15 -10.08 -14.09
CA ASN A 181 15.60 -11.42 -14.16
C ASN A 181 16.63 -12.52 -13.82
N THR A 182 17.90 -12.28 -14.18
CA THR A 182 18.99 -13.27 -14.03
C THR A 182 19.63 -13.17 -12.64
N PHE A 183 19.97 -11.97 -12.19
CA PHE A 183 20.80 -11.74 -11.00
C PHE A 183 20.06 -11.01 -9.88
N GLY A 184 18.94 -10.34 -10.19
CA GLY A 184 18.09 -9.65 -9.22
C GLY A 184 18.44 -8.19 -8.97
N TYR A 185 17.78 -7.64 -7.96
CA TYR A 185 17.77 -6.20 -7.66
C TYR A 185 19.16 -5.57 -7.44
N PRO A 186 20.11 -6.16 -6.67
CA PRO A 186 21.42 -5.54 -6.47
C PRO A 186 22.18 -5.29 -7.78
N HIS A 187 22.16 -6.25 -8.70
CA HIS A 187 22.81 -6.13 -10.00
C HIS A 187 22.15 -5.06 -10.87
N GLN A 188 20.82 -4.94 -10.83
CA GLN A 188 20.12 -3.84 -11.53
C GLN A 188 20.54 -2.46 -11.00
N GLN A 189 20.71 -2.31 -9.69
CA GLN A 189 21.15 -1.04 -9.12
C GLN A 189 22.61 -0.74 -9.48
N ALA A 190 23.47 -1.74 -9.42
CA ALA A 190 24.86 -1.63 -9.86
C ALA A 190 24.97 -1.24 -11.34
N PHE A 191 24.19 -1.88 -12.20
CA PHE A 191 24.07 -1.55 -13.62
C PHE A 191 23.67 -0.09 -13.85
N LEU A 192 22.64 0.41 -13.13
CA LEU A 192 22.23 1.81 -13.22
C LEU A 192 23.35 2.76 -12.80
N GLY A 193 24.08 2.44 -11.73
CA GLY A 193 25.21 3.23 -11.27
C GLY A 193 26.35 3.28 -12.30
N TYR A 194 26.63 2.16 -12.96
CA TYR A 194 27.65 2.03 -14.00
C TYR A 194 27.22 2.77 -15.28
N GLU A 195 26.04 2.50 -15.83
CA GLU A 195 25.54 3.11 -17.05
C GLU A 195 25.33 4.63 -16.94
N SER A 196 25.03 5.13 -15.74
CA SER A 196 24.91 6.56 -15.49
C SER A 196 26.25 7.26 -15.21
N PHE A 197 27.38 6.55 -15.28
CA PHE A 197 28.73 7.05 -14.97
C PHE A 197 28.89 7.59 -13.54
N ILE A 198 28.01 7.18 -12.63
CA ILE A 198 28.16 7.43 -11.18
C ILE A 198 29.29 6.56 -10.62
N LEU A 199 29.42 5.35 -11.14
CA LEU A 199 30.47 4.40 -10.79
C LEU A 199 31.44 4.21 -11.94
N GLU A 200 32.70 4.02 -11.60
CA GLU A 200 33.76 3.65 -12.50
C GLU A 200 34.44 2.37 -12.00
N PRO A 201 34.65 1.35 -12.87
CA PRO A 201 35.35 0.14 -12.49
C PRO A 201 36.87 0.42 -12.37
N ASP A 202 37.52 -0.22 -11.41
CA ASP A 202 38.97 -0.09 -11.25
C ASP A 202 39.74 -0.73 -12.44
N SER A 203 39.09 -1.67 -13.12
CA SER A 203 39.59 -2.30 -14.38
C SER A 203 38.39 -2.57 -15.31
N PHE A 204 38.58 -2.42 -16.61
CA PHE A 204 37.59 -2.73 -17.64
C PHE A 204 37.57 -4.20 -18.05
N GLU A 205 38.23 -5.08 -17.30
CA GLU A 205 38.16 -6.52 -17.53
C GLU A 205 36.85 -7.10 -17.03
N ASP A 206 36.30 -8.10 -17.69
CA ASP A 206 35.00 -8.72 -17.40
C ASP A 206 34.89 -9.23 -15.96
N ASP A 207 35.97 -9.64 -15.34
CA ASP A 207 36.06 -10.18 -14.00
C ASP A 207 36.33 -9.11 -12.92
N ASN A 208 36.37 -7.83 -13.28
CA ASN A 208 36.52 -6.76 -12.30
C ASN A 208 35.35 -6.78 -11.29
N THR A 209 35.68 -6.60 -10.02
CA THR A 209 34.72 -6.61 -8.91
C THR A 209 34.84 -5.39 -7.99
N SER A 210 35.69 -4.43 -8.36
CA SER A 210 35.99 -3.24 -7.57
C SER A 210 35.62 -1.97 -8.34
N TYR A 211 34.94 -1.06 -7.64
CA TYR A 211 34.41 0.15 -8.25
C TYR A 211 34.69 1.36 -7.37
N THR A 212 34.82 2.52 -7.98
CA THR A 212 34.96 3.80 -7.34
C THR A 212 33.81 4.74 -7.75
N SER A 213 33.52 5.72 -6.91
CA SER A 213 32.53 6.76 -7.22
C SER A 213 33.18 7.90 -8.01
N ASN A 214 32.52 8.33 -9.09
CA ASN A 214 32.89 9.51 -9.86
C ASN A 214 32.33 10.81 -9.25
N VAL A 215 31.57 10.72 -8.17
CA VAL A 215 31.00 11.90 -7.51
C VAL A 215 32.06 12.58 -6.69
N ALA A 216 32.36 13.85 -6.99
CA ALA A 216 33.33 14.63 -6.24
C ALA A 216 32.95 14.76 -4.76
N PRO A 217 33.89 14.58 -3.83
CA PRO A 217 33.63 14.80 -2.42
C PRO A 217 33.09 16.21 -2.14
N GLY A 218 32.07 16.30 -1.29
CA GLY A 218 31.44 17.58 -0.99
C GLY A 218 30.35 17.47 0.06
N THR A 219 29.67 18.57 0.26
CA THR A 219 28.45 18.62 1.10
C THR A 219 27.24 18.56 0.20
N PHE A 220 26.36 17.62 0.47
CA PHE A 220 25.16 17.37 -0.34
C PHE A 220 23.91 17.82 0.40
N ASN A 221 22.99 18.44 -0.34
CA ASN A 221 21.64 18.72 0.12
C ASN A 221 20.73 17.59 -0.31
N GLN A 222 20.25 16.82 0.64
CA GLN A 222 19.34 15.70 0.37
C GLN A 222 17.96 16.03 0.89
N THR A 223 16.94 15.77 0.07
CA THR A 223 15.56 15.89 0.46
C THR A 223 14.86 14.57 0.17
N TYR A 224 14.24 14.00 1.19
CA TYR A 224 13.36 12.85 1.05
C TYR A 224 11.92 13.33 1.24
N TYR A 225 11.09 13.09 0.24
CA TYR A 225 9.68 13.41 0.25
C TYR A 225 8.88 12.17 -0.04
N SER A 226 7.92 11.87 0.83
CA SER A 226 7.04 10.71 0.69
C SER A 226 5.59 11.14 0.76
N ILE A 227 4.80 10.70 -0.20
CA ILE A 227 3.34 10.82 -0.20
C ILE A 227 2.75 9.45 -0.42
N SER A 228 1.90 9.01 0.51
CA SER A 228 1.04 7.85 0.36
C SER A 228 -0.41 8.30 0.36
N ARG A 229 -1.19 7.84 -0.59
CA ARG A 229 -2.62 8.13 -0.71
C ARG A 229 -3.38 6.86 -1.02
N GLY A 230 -4.51 6.70 -0.39
CA GLY A 230 -5.39 5.57 -0.61
C GLY A 230 -6.26 5.30 0.59
N TYR A 231 -7.29 4.54 0.37
CA TYR A 231 -8.16 4.05 1.43
C TYR A 231 -8.70 2.67 1.05
N ASN A 232 -8.93 1.87 2.06
CA ASN A 232 -9.63 0.61 1.93
C ASN A 232 -11.02 0.75 2.52
N GLY A 233 -12.01 0.11 1.94
CA GLY A 233 -13.37 0.15 2.41
C GLY A 233 -14.08 -1.17 2.19
N LYS A 234 -15.14 -1.38 2.96
CA LYS A 234 -15.96 -2.58 2.92
C LYS A 234 -17.41 -2.19 2.64
N PHE A 235 -17.99 -2.86 1.65
CA PHE A 235 -19.42 -2.83 1.41
C PHE A 235 -20.08 -4.06 2.04
N THR A 236 -21.23 -3.84 2.63
CA THR A 236 -22.02 -4.89 3.27
C THR A 236 -23.48 -4.74 2.89
#